data_7f8b6da6445e2a7f5cafc03e2e3e4d9c
#
_entry.id   7f8b6da6445e2a7f5cafc03e2e3e4d9c
#
_cell.length_a   1.000
_cell.length_b   1.000
_cell.length_c   1.000
_cell.angle_alpha   90.00
_cell.angle_beta   90.00
_cell.angle_gamma   90.00
#
_symmetry.space_group_name_H-M   'P 1'
#
loop_
_entity.id
_entity.type
_entity.pdbx_description
1 polymer ?
#
loop_
_entity_poly.entity_id
_entity_poly.type
_entity_poly.pdbx_seq_one_letter_code
_entity_poly.pdbx_strand_id
1 'polypeptide(L)'
;MKQKLLQHPSKVMILLVLVIIKSLLTVANIAIIAFAIDGLVALNAWQFVGALAIRFAMNGILSYSNFLFSVQQEKIIQLVNTELREEIAEKLREANYMEITKREFPEYVAWMTNDMERISSLGLPLFFTITESVLTVLLSIGVILTYHWSILLFLVVLISGLLLIPKLFESHTKKVLESYSATQEKFSSNVQNLLEGYSVFYALNKMDTFKNRVQFESGAVKDSVVRLIRAFMLSGIASGAVNSLGQSLSAILVGYLVVNGIVSIGVMGSIGSFTGMLFGKVSLIAQNLVQYKSVQVYFDKYESILPDEMLQEELEWKNSLELRAVEVAVNGNKIVKPTSFTIEKGKKYALVGDSGSGKSTLLHFLAGENNDYSGEVFLDGKELTKEQIVQLRSAVHYNPQKNHLFNATVRENITLWDNTKEISLPEELGIQQFCQLDDAVTEHGSQLSGGQRQRISIARALTQPHKLLLFDESTASLDMESAARIEKMILSNPELTVIMVTHHFIEENRNLFDHVIQLEN
;
A
#
# COMPACT_ATOMS: atom_id res chain seq x y z
N MET A 1 -13.03 1.25 6.98
CA MET A 1 -13.10 2.72 6.81
C MET A 1 -14.06 3.43 7.77
N LYS A 2 -15.34 3.04 7.88
CA LYS A 2 -16.32 3.65 8.80
C LYS A 2 -15.85 3.60 10.27
N GLN A 3 -15.26 2.50 10.69
CA GLN A 3 -14.70 2.34 12.05
C GLN A 3 -13.53 3.30 12.31
N LYS A 4 -12.61 3.50 11.35
CA LYS A 4 -11.48 4.43 11.47
C LYS A 4 -11.93 5.89 11.59
N LEU A 5 -12.96 6.29 10.84
CA LEU A 5 -13.57 7.63 10.99
C LEU A 5 -14.16 7.86 12.38
N LEU A 6 -14.79 6.83 12.96
CA LEU A 6 -15.38 6.92 14.30
C LEU A 6 -14.33 7.07 15.41
N GLN A 7 -13.07 6.77 15.14
CA GLN A 7 -11.96 7.00 16.09
C GLN A 7 -11.57 8.49 16.19
N HIS A 8 -11.95 9.33 15.20
CA HIS A 8 -11.66 10.77 15.18
C HIS A 8 -12.92 11.66 15.13
N PRO A 9 -13.86 11.54 16.08
CA PRO A 9 -15.17 12.18 15.99
C PRO A 9 -15.11 13.71 15.91
N SER A 10 -14.18 14.34 16.61
CA SER A 10 -14.03 15.81 16.60
C SER A 10 -13.62 16.36 15.24
N LYS A 11 -12.67 15.69 14.55
CA LYS A 11 -12.20 16.10 13.23
C LYS A 11 -13.27 15.87 12.15
N VAL A 12 -13.98 14.74 12.24
CA VAL A 12 -15.11 14.42 11.36
C VAL A 12 -16.24 15.44 11.54
N MET A 13 -16.53 15.83 12.78
CA MET A 13 -17.56 16.85 13.08
C MET A 13 -17.21 18.20 12.44
N ILE A 14 -15.96 18.63 12.50
CA ILE A 14 -15.52 19.88 11.82
C ILE A 14 -15.79 19.79 10.32
N LEU A 15 -15.46 18.67 9.67
CA LEU A 15 -15.74 18.50 8.24
C LEU A 15 -17.24 18.50 7.93
N LEU A 16 -18.07 17.86 8.75
CA LEU A 16 -19.52 17.86 8.57
C LEU A 16 -20.10 19.26 8.71
N VAL A 17 -19.63 20.05 9.68
CA VAL A 17 -20.04 21.46 9.84
C VAL A 17 -19.65 22.28 8.59
N LEU A 18 -18.43 22.09 8.08
CA LEU A 18 -18.00 22.77 6.84
C LEU A 18 -18.85 22.34 5.63
N VAL A 19 -19.22 21.07 5.51
CA VAL A 19 -20.13 20.56 4.47
C VAL A 19 -21.51 21.24 4.57
N ILE A 20 -22.04 21.37 5.79
CA ILE A 20 -23.33 22.06 6.01
C ILE A 20 -23.24 23.53 5.58
N ILE A 21 -22.19 24.25 6.00
CA ILE A 21 -21.97 25.65 5.63
C ILE A 21 -21.85 25.80 4.12
N LYS A 22 -21.04 24.96 3.46
CA LYS A 22 -20.87 24.96 2.00
C LYS A 22 -22.19 24.72 1.27
N SER A 23 -22.96 23.72 1.71
CA SER A 23 -24.25 23.39 1.08
C SER A 23 -25.27 24.54 1.23
N LEU A 24 -25.35 25.13 2.43
CA LEU A 24 -26.21 26.30 2.69
C LEU A 24 -25.82 27.50 1.81
N LEU A 25 -24.53 27.84 1.78
CA LEU A 25 -24.03 28.95 0.97
C LEU A 25 -24.24 28.71 -0.53
N THR A 26 -24.07 27.49 -1.01
CA THR A 26 -24.29 27.10 -2.41
C THR A 26 -25.75 27.32 -2.81
N VAL A 27 -26.69 26.84 -2.02
CA VAL A 27 -28.13 26.98 -2.28
C VAL A 27 -28.57 28.42 -2.15
N ALA A 28 -28.14 29.13 -1.10
CA ALA A 28 -28.46 30.54 -0.91
C ALA A 28 -27.89 31.45 -2.02
N ASN A 29 -26.70 31.13 -2.53
CA ASN A 29 -26.08 31.84 -3.66
C ASN A 29 -26.90 31.78 -4.95
N ILE A 30 -27.64 30.69 -5.17
CA ILE A 30 -28.57 30.56 -6.31
C ILE A 30 -29.89 31.26 -5.98
N ALA A 31 -30.42 31.09 -4.77
CA ALA A 31 -31.69 31.69 -4.37
C ALA A 31 -31.67 33.24 -4.44
N ILE A 32 -30.55 33.84 -4.04
CA ILE A 32 -30.40 35.32 -4.04
C ILE A 32 -30.49 35.94 -5.45
N ILE A 33 -30.28 35.12 -6.51
CA ILE A 33 -30.46 35.59 -7.89
C ILE A 33 -31.92 35.98 -8.14
N ALA A 34 -32.87 35.20 -7.65
CA ALA A 34 -34.28 35.52 -7.75
C ALA A 34 -34.59 36.86 -7.09
N PHE A 35 -34.10 37.07 -5.87
CA PHE A 35 -34.30 38.32 -5.14
C PHE A 35 -33.65 39.54 -5.83
N ALA A 36 -32.47 39.35 -6.43
CA ALA A 36 -31.81 40.40 -7.21
C ALA A 36 -32.62 40.79 -8.45
N ILE A 37 -33.13 39.81 -9.21
CA ILE A 37 -33.92 40.08 -10.42
C ILE A 37 -35.26 40.74 -10.07
N ASP A 38 -35.93 40.31 -9.00
CA ASP A 38 -37.17 40.96 -8.55
C ASP A 38 -36.94 42.43 -8.16
N GLY A 39 -35.80 42.75 -7.52
CA GLY A 39 -35.40 44.12 -7.25
C GLY A 39 -35.19 44.96 -8.52
N LEU A 40 -34.59 44.36 -9.56
CA LEU A 40 -34.39 45.03 -10.85
C LEU A 40 -35.75 45.33 -11.55
N VAL A 41 -36.64 44.35 -11.55
CA VAL A 41 -38.00 44.50 -12.13
C VAL A 41 -38.82 45.55 -11.37
N ALA A 42 -38.67 45.61 -10.05
CA ALA A 42 -39.29 46.62 -9.19
C ALA A 42 -38.61 48.01 -9.29
N LEU A 43 -37.60 48.19 -10.15
CA LEU A 43 -36.78 49.41 -10.28
C LEU A 43 -36.12 49.83 -8.94
N ASN A 44 -35.90 48.89 -8.02
CA ASN A 44 -35.24 49.10 -6.74
C ASN A 44 -33.74 48.82 -6.84
N ALA A 45 -32.97 49.86 -7.18
CA ALA A 45 -31.52 49.75 -7.35
C ALA A 45 -30.80 49.29 -6.08
N TRP A 46 -31.27 49.68 -4.89
CA TRP A 46 -30.66 49.24 -3.62
C TRP A 46 -30.84 47.74 -3.35
N GLN A 47 -32.03 47.21 -3.65
CA GLN A 47 -32.30 45.79 -3.55
C GLN A 47 -31.42 44.98 -4.51
N PHE A 48 -31.31 45.42 -5.77
CA PHE A 48 -30.49 44.77 -6.80
C PHE A 48 -29.00 44.77 -6.43
N VAL A 49 -28.43 45.97 -6.15
CA VAL A 49 -27.01 46.11 -5.80
C VAL A 49 -26.68 45.42 -4.49
N GLY A 50 -27.55 45.53 -3.47
CA GLY A 50 -27.39 44.87 -2.18
C GLY A 50 -27.37 43.34 -2.30
N ALA A 51 -28.29 42.78 -3.11
CA ALA A 51 -28.30 41.33 -3.36
C ALA A 51 -27.02 40.84 -4.05
N LEU A 52 -26.51 41.59 -5.03
CA LEU A 52 -25.24 41.25 -5.69
C LEU A 52 -24.03 41.38 -4.76
N ALA A 53 -24.00 42.38 -3.89
CA ALA A 53 -22.96 42.57 -2.89
C ALA A 53 -22.95 41.41 -1.88
N ILE A 54 -24.13 41.00 -1.39
CA ILE A 54 -24.27 39.83 -0.50
C ILE A 54 -23.81 38.56 -1.23
N ARG A 55 -24.21 38.37 -2.49
CA ARG A 55 -23.78 37.24 -3.31
C ARG A 55 -22.26 37.20 -3.47
N PHE A 56 -21.62 38.32 -3.72
CA PHE A 56 -20.16 38.43 -3.80
C PHE A 56 -19.50 38.04 -2.47
N ALA A 57 -19.98 38.55 -1.35
CA ALA A 57 -19.48 38.18 -0.03
C ALA A 57 -19.65 36.66 0.26
N MET A 58 -20.85 36.11 -0.08
CA MET A 58 -21.11 34.66 0.05
C MET A 58 -20.16 33.79 -0.78
N ASN A 59 -19.81 34.24 -2.01
CA ASN A 59 -18.81 33.53 -2.83
C ASN A 59 -17.42 33.56 -2.19
N GLY A 60 -17.02 34.66 -1.56
CA GLY A 60 -15.78 34.75 -0.79
C GLY A 60 -15.74 33.77 0.38
N ILE A 61 -16.83 33.74 1.18
CA ILE A 61 -16.98 32.83 2.30
C ILE A 61 -17.00 31.37 1.82
N LEU A 62 -17.68 31.06 0.72
CA LEU A 62 -17.74 29.74 0.11
C LEU A 62 -16.34 29.27 -0.35
N SER A 63 -15.59 30.15 -1.01
CA SER A 63 -14.21 29.86 -1.45
C SER A 63 -13.29 29.57 -0.26
N TYR A 64 -13.39 30.38 0.80
CA TYR A 64 -12.62 30.16 2.02
C TYR A 64 -13.04 28.86 2.74
N SER A 65 -14.34 28.57 2.80
CA SER A 65 -14.86 27.32 3.36
C SER A 65 -14.38 26.10 2.56
N ASN A 66 -14.29 26.21 1.23
CA ASN A 66 -13.71 25.16 0.38
C ASN A 66 -12.24 24.92 0.68
N PHE A 67 -11.46 25.99 0.84
CA PHE A 67 -10.06 25.90 1.24
C PHE A 67 -9.90 25.18 2.59
N LEU A 68 -10.63 25.64 3.61
CA LEU A 68 -10.58 25.01 4.95
C LEU A 68 -10.99 23.55 4.89
N PHE A 69 -12.07 23.23 4.17
CA PHE A 69 -12.55 21.87 4.01
C PHE A 69 -11.48 20.98 3.37
N SER A 70 -10.86 21.40 2.26
CA SER A 70 -9.84 20.62 1.56
C SER A 70 -8.62 20.36 2.44
N VAL A 71 -8.15 21.36 3.19
CA VAL A 71 -7.01 21.21 4.10
C VAL A 71 -7.35 20.25 5.27
N GLN A 72 -8.54 20.40 5.87
CA GLN A 72 -8.94 19.52 6.98
C GLN A 72 -9.22 18.08 6.51
N GLN A 73 -9.80 17.94 5.33
CA GLN A 73 -10.02 16.64 4.70
C GLN A 73 -8.70 15.91 4.48
N GLU A 74 -7.71 16.59 3.90
CA GLU A 74 -6.39 16.00 3.65
C GLU A 74 -5.69 15.59 4.95
N LYS A 75 -5.77 16.42 6.00
CA LYS A 75 -5.21 16.07 7.30
C LYS A 75 -5.80 14.78 7.89
N ILE A 76 -7.11 14.56 7.73
CA ILE A 76 -7.74 13.32 8.19
C ILE A 76 -7.32 12.14 7.31
N ILE A 77 -7.24 12.32 5.99
CA ILE A 77 -6.80 11.29 5.06
C ILE A 77 -5.40 10.82 5.43
N GLN A 78 -4.46 11.74 5.61
CA GLN A 78 -3.07 11.38 5.94
C GLN A 78 -2.96 10.75 7.32
N LEU A 79 -3.76 11.17 8.29
CA LEU A 79 -3.81 10.52 9.60
C LEU A 79 -4.27 9.06 9.50
N VAL A 80 -5.38 8.81 8.79
CA VAL A 80 -5.91 7.45 8.57
C VAL A 80 -4.91 6.59 7.78
N ASN A 81 -4.21 7.17 6.79
CA ASN A 81 -3.16 6.47 6.05
C ASN A 81 -2.00 6.06 6.95
N THR A 82 -1.57 6.93 7.87
CA THR A 82 -0.51 6.62 8.81
C THR A 82 -0.93 5.47 9.72
N GLU A 83 -2.13 5.53 10.29
CA GLU A 83 -2.69 4.46 11.13
C GLU A 83 -2.83 3.12 10.40
N LEU A 84 -3.25 3.14 9.13
CA LEU A 84 -3.34 1.92 8.32
C LEU A 84 -1.96 1.33 8.03
N ARG A 85 -0.94 2.18 7.75
CA ARG A 85 0.44 1.71 7.57
C ARG A 85 1.03 1.14 8.84
N GLU A 86 0.79 1.78 9.98
CA GLU A 86 1.18 1.28 11.30
C GLU A 86 0.54 -0.08 11.59
N GLU A 87 -0.75 -0.24 11.27
CA GLU A 87 -1.46 -1.50 11.43
C GLU A 87 -0.92 -2.60 10.50
N ILE A 88 -0.56 -2.28 9.24
CA ILE A 88 0.12 -3.22 8.34
C ILE A 88 1.48 -3.63 8.93
N ALA A 89 2.27 -2.65 9.39
CA ALA A 89 3.59 -2.91 9.96
C ALA A 89 3.50 -3.79 11.22
N GLU A 90 2.52 -3.53 12.09
CA GLU A 90 2.27 -4.35 13.28
C GLU A 90 1.92 -5.79 12.93
N LYS A 91 1.06 -5.97 11.96
CA LYS A 91 0.66 -7.28 11.47
C LYS A 91 1.81 -8.02 10.80
N LEU A 92 2.68 -7.32 10.05
CA LEU A 92 3.91 -7.92 9.50
C LEU A 92 4.90 -8.30 10.60
N ARG A 93 4.97 -7.54 11.69
CA ARG A 93 5.78 -7.86 12.87
C ARG A 93 5.39 -9.20 13.50
N GLU A 94 4.09 -9.46 13.52
CA GLU A 94 3.49 -10.62 14.17
C GLU A 94 3.36 -11.84 13.24
N ALA A 95 3.45 -11.63 11.94
CA ALA A 95 3.28 -12.68 10.95
C ALA A 95 4.45 -13.69 10.93
N ASN A 96 4.14 -14.94 10.58
CA ASN A 96 5.14 -15.97 10.33
C ASN A 96 5.87 -15.70 9.01
N TYR A 97 7.19 -15.90 8.99
CA TYR A 97 8.03 -15.72 7.81
C TYR A 97 7.53 -16.49 6.58
N MET A 98 7.12 -17.75 6.74
CA MET A 98 6.57 -18.57 5.65
C MET A 98 5.29 -17.96 5.04
N GLU A 99 4.46 -17.31 5.83
CA GLU A 99 3.24 -16.68 5.34
C GLU A 99 3.55 -15.40 4.57
N ILE A 100 4.52 -14.61 5.05
CA ILE A 100 5.00 -13.42 4.36
C ILE A 100 5.62 -13.80 3.01
N THR A 101 6.42 -14.85 2.96
CA THR A 101 7.13 -15.28 1.74
C THR A 101 6.28 -16.04 0.75
N LYS A 102 5.04 -16.42 1.09
CA LYS A 102 4.04 -16.93 0.11
C LYS A 102 3.64 -15.89 -0.92
N ARG A 103 3.84 -14.62 -0.62
CA ARG A 103 3.57 -13.50 -1.52
C ARG A 103 4.88 -12.79 -1.88
N GLU A 104 4.89 -12.16 -3.02
CA GLU A 104 6.06 -11.38 -3.45
C GLU A 104 6.13 -10.04 -2.71
N PHE A 105 7.32 -9.59 -2.32
CA PHE A 105 7.51 -8.30 -1.64
C PHE A 105 6.91 -7.09 -2.38
N PRO A 106 6.90 -7.03 -3.73
CA PRO A 106 6.20 -5.98 -4.47
C PRO A 106 4.71 -5.84 -4.14
N GLU A 107 4.02 -6.91 -3.74
CA GLU A 107 2.62 -6.82 -3.31
C GLU A 107 2.49 -6.00 -2.02
N TYR A 108 3.35 -6.22 -1.04
CA TYR A 108 3.37 -5.47 0.23
C TYR A 108 3.70 -4.00 -0.01
N VAL A 109 4.63 -3.71 -0.92
CA VAL A 109 4.93 -2.34 -1.35
C VAL A 109 3.70 -1.69 -1.99
N ALA A 110 2.99 -2.40 -2.88
CA ALA A 110 1.78 -1.88 -3.50
C ALA A 110 0.69 -1.53 -2.48
N TRP A 111 0.54 -2.33 -1.41
CA TRP A 111 -0.41 -2.03 -0.35
C TRP A 111 -0.06 -0.78 0.46
N MET A 112 1.20 -0.62 0.80
CA MET A 112 1.66 0.55 1.56
C MET A 112 1.69 1.84 0.73
N THR A 113 1.64 1.74 -0.60
CA THR A 113 1.71 2.86 -1.55
C THR A 113 0.46 2.99 -2.40
N ASN A 114 0.35 2.25 -3.50
CA ASN A 114 -0.68 2.42 -4.52
C ASN A 114 -2.11 2.12 -4.02
N ASP A 115 -2.29 1.02 -3.26
CA ASP A 115 -3.61 0.65 -2.73
C ASP A 115 -4.05 1.65 -1.66
N MET A 116 -3.11 2.14 -0.85
CA MET A 116 -3.35 3.19 0.13
C MET A 116 -3.74 4.51 -0.54
N GLU A 117 -3.09 4.89 -1.64
CA GLU A 117 -3.46 6.08 -2.43
C GLU A 117 -4.87 5.95 -3.01
N ARG A 118 -5.27 4.77 -3.46
CA ARG A 118 -6.65 4.50 -3.93
C ARG A 118 -7.67 4.60 -2.81
N ILE A 119 -7.37 4.05 -1.62
CA ILE A 119 -8.21 4.22 -0.43
C ILE A 119 -8.36 5.71 -0.08
N SER A 120 -7.26 6.46 -0.16
CA SER A 120 -7.22 7.90 0.14
C SER A 120 -8.02 8.73 -0.86
N SER A 121 -7.90 8.45 -2.15
CA SER A 121 -8.53 9.24 -3.20
C SER A 121 -10.02 8.88 -3.41
N LEU A 122 -10.38 7.61 -3.22
CA LEU A 122 -11.74 7.12 -3.48
C LEU A 122 -12.56 6.84 -2.22
N GLY A 123 -11.93 6.78 -1.05
CA GLY A 123 -12.60 6.46 0.19
C GLY A 123 -13.26 7.69 0.84
N LEU A 124 -12.51 8.39 1.67
CA LEU A 124 -12.98 9.53 2.44
C LEU A 124 -13.49 10.71 1.57
N PRO A 125 -12.79 11.12 0.49
CA PRO A 125 -13.26 12.20 -0.34
C PRO A 125 -14.64 11.95 -0.95
N LEU A 126 -14.89 10.73 -1.44
CA LEU A 126 -16.19 10.39 -2.03
C LEU A 126 -17.30 10.38 -0.98
N PHE A 127 -17.04 9.90 0.24
CA PHE A 127 -18.01 9.95 1.32
C PHE A 127 -18.48 11.38 1.60
N PHE A 128 -17.56 12.33 1.78
CA PHE A 128 -17.91 13.72 2.02
C PHE A 128 -18.55 14.40 0.80
N THR A 129 -18.12 14.07 -0.41
CA THR A 129 -18.72 14.59 -1.64
C THR A 129 -20.17 14.11 -1.83
N ILE A 130 -20.44 12.84 -1.52
CA ILE A 130 -21.81 12.28 -1.52
C ILE A 130 -22.65 13.01 -0.46
N THR A 131 -22.12 13.15 0.77
CA THR A 131 -22.83 13.83 1.88
C THR A 131 -23.15 15.28 1.52
N GLU A 132 -22.18 16.04 0.98
CA GLU A 132 -22.40 17.41 0.50
C GLU A 132 -23.47 17.46 -0.60
N SER A 133 -23.40 16.52 -1.55
CA SER A 133 -24.34 16.50 -2.67
C SER A 133 -25.76 16.19 -2.22
N VAL A 134 -25.94 15.22 -1.33
CA VAL A 134 -27.24 14.88 -0.74
C VAL A 134 -27.82 16.06 0.03
N LEU A 135 -27.00 16.70 0.89
CA LEU A 135 -27.44 17.85 1.66
C LEU A 135 -27.83 19.04 0.77
N THR A 136 -27.03 19.30 -0.26
CA THR A 136 -27.32 20.36 -1.24
C THR A 136 -28.63 20.09 -1.98
N VAL A 137 -28.89 18.85 -2.38
CA VAL A 137 -30.16 18.44 -3.01
C VAL A 137 -31.33 18.67 -2.06
N LEU A 138 -31.23 18.22 -0.80
CA LEU A 138 -32.31 18.38 0.18
C LEU A 138 -32.62 19.85 0.47
N LEU A 139 -31.59 20.68 0.63
CA LEU A 139 -31.74 22.11 0.85
C LEU A 139 -32.37 22.80 -0.38
N SER A 140 -31.98 22.38 -1.59
CA SER A 140 -32.56 22.92 -2.83
C SER A 140 -34.04 22.56 -2.99
N ILE A 141 -34.41 21.35 -2.61
CA ILE A 141 -35.84 20.93 -2.57
C ILE A 141 -36.62 21.86 -1.64
N GLY A 142 -36.08 22.17 -0.44
CA GLY A 142 -36.70 23.12 0.48
C GLY A 142 -36.93 24.49 -0.13
N VAL A 143 -35.93 25.05 -0.82
CA VAL A 143 -36.06 26.37 -1.49
C VAL A 143 -37.07 26.32 -2.66
N ILE A 144 -37.02 25.29 -3.50
CA ILE A 144 -37.92 25.17 -4.67
C ILE A 144 -39.38 25.02 -4.22
N LEU A 145 -39.63 24.35 -3.11
CA LEU A 145 -40.99 24.26 -2.52
C LEU A 145 -41.53 25.64 -2.09
N THR A 146 -40.67 26.58 -1.68
CA THR A 146 -41.11 27.95 -1.37
C THR A 146 -41.52 28.69 -2.63
N TYR A 147 -41.04 28.31 -3.81
CA TYR A 147 -41.46 28.90 -5.08
C TYR A 147 -42.83 28.35 -5.51
N HIS A 148 -42.88 27.04 -5.83
CA HIS A 148 -44.14 26.37 -6.14
C HIS A 148 -43.93 24.85 -6.21
N TRP A 149 -44.86 24.07 -5.66
CA TRP A 149 -44.77 22.60 -5.60
C TRP A 149 -44.68 21.91 -6.97
N SER A 150 -45.34 22.48 -8.02
CA SER A 150 -45.34 21.89 -9.37
C SER A 150 -43.94 21.90 -10.01
N ILE A 151 -43.10 22.87 -9.67
CA ILE A 151 -41.71 22.95 -10.14
C ILE A 151 -40.95 21.72 -9.60
N LEU A 152 -41.12 21.41 -8.31
CA LEU A 152 -40.47 20.25 -7.71
C LEU A 152 -40.91 18.95 -8.37
N LEU A 153 -42.23 18.74 -8.52
CA LEU A 153 -42.76 17.53 -9.16
C LEU A 153 -42.19 17.35 -10.57
N PHE A 154 -42.12 18.43 -11.34
CA PHE A 154 -41.56 18.41 -12.68
C PHE A 154 -40.07 18.06 -12.68
N LEU A 155 -39.28 18.64 -11.78
CA LEU A 155 -37.85 18.33 -11.63
C LEU A 155 -37.60 16.88 -11.22
N VAL A 156 -38.44 16.30 -10.34
CA VAL A 156 -38.35 14.87 -9.96
C VAL A 156 -38.53 13.96 -11.18
N VAL A 157 -39.51 14.27 -12.05
CA VAL A 157 -39.72 13.49 -13.29
C VAL A 157 -38.51 13.60 -14.22
N LEU A 158 -37.97 14.80 -14.40
CA LEU A 158 -36.79 15.03 -15.25
C LEU A 158 -35.54 14.33 -14.70
N ILE A 159 -35.31 14.40 -13.40
CA ILE A 159 -34.16 13.74 -12.74
C ILE A 159 -34.28 12.22 -12.87
N SER A 160 -35.49 11.68 -12.71
CA SER A 160 -35.73 10.23 -12.91
C SER A 160 -35.39 9.79 -14.33
N GLY A 161 -35.77 10.60 -15.35
CA GLY A 161 -35.37 10.39 -16.73
C GLY A 161 -33.85 10.46 -16.94
N LEU A 162 -33.19 11.44 -16.32
CA LEU A 162 -31.73 11.58 -16.40
C LEU A 162 -30.99 10.35 -15.85
N LEU A 163 -31.45 9.77 -14.74
CA LEU A 163 -30.83 8.58 -14.12
C LEU A 163 -30.94 7.30 -14.96
N LEU A 164 -31.87 7.26 -15.93
CA LEU A 164 -31.98 6.14 -16.86
C LEU A 164 -30.90 6.14 -17.95
N ILE A 165 -30.36 7.33 -18.33
CA ILE A 165 -29.40 7.43 -19.43
C ILE A 165 -28.11 6.64 -19.19
N PRO A 166 -27.40 6.81 -18.06
CA PRO A 166 -26.19 6.00 -17.80
C PRO A 166 -26.44 4.51 -17.88
N LYS A 167 -27.63 4.02 -17.43
CA LYS A 167 -28.00 2.60 -17.50
C LYS A 167 -28.08 2.07 -18.94
N LEU A 168 -28.52 2.91 -19.89
CA LEU A 168 -28.56 2.54 -21.32
C LEU A 168 -27.18 2.29 -21.90
N PHE A 169 -26.15 2.99 -21.40
CA PHE A 169 -24.77 2.87 -21.86
C PHE A 169 -23.91 1.94 -20.99
N GLU A 170 -24.41 1.49 -19.83
CA GLU A 170 -23.65 0.73 -18.81
C GLU A 170 -23.00 -0.52 -19.40
N SER A 171 -23.77 -1.34 -20.11
CA SER A 171 -23.30 -2.59 -20.70
C SER A 171 -22.17 -2.36 -21.72
N HIS A 172 -22.29 -1.31 -22.55
CA HIS A 172 -21.27 -0.96 -23.54
C HIS A 172 -20.01 -0.41 -22.86
N THR A 173 -20.18 0.53 -21.94
CA THR A 173 -19.06 1.17 -21.21
C THR A 173 -18.29 0.15 -20.38
N LYS A 174 -18.99 -0.79 -19.72
CA LYS A 174 -18.39 -1.88 -18.95
C LYS A 174 -17.51 -2.77 -19.81
N LYS A 175 -18.01 -3.23 -20.96
CA LYS A 175 -17.22 -4.07 -21.90
C LYS A 175 -15.96 -3.37 -22.41
N VAL A 176 -16.07 -2.06 -22.72
CA VAL A 176 -14.92 -1.27 -23.19
C VAL A 176 -13.91 -1.05 -22.06
N LEU A 177 -14.37 -0.85 -20.84
CA LEU A 177 -13.52 -0.70 -19.65
C LEU A 177 -12.75 -2.00 -19.33
N GLU A 178 -13.44 -3.14 -19.39
CA GLU A 178 -12.81 -4.47 -19.21
C GLU A 178 -11.74 -4.72 -20.28
N SER A 179 -12.03 -4.40 -21.56
CA SER A 179 -11.06 -4.49 -22.66
C SER A 179 -9.85 -3.57 -22.46
N TYR A 180 -10.08 -2.35 -21.97
CA TYR A 180 -9.00 -1.41 -21.63
C TYR A 180 -8.13 -1.96 -20.50
N SER A 181 -8.73 -2.45 -19.41
CA SER A 181 -7.99 -3.02 -18.26
C SER A 181 -7.11 -4.20 -18.68
N ALA A 182 -7.65 -5.13 -19.49
CA ALA A 182 -6.89 -6.26 -20.02
C ALA A 182 -5.74 -5.82 -20.94
N THR A 183 -5.96 -4.77 -21.76
CA THR A 183 -4.90 -4.22 -22.62
C THR A 183 -3.80 -3.56 -21.79
N GLN A 184 -4.15 -2.86 -20.72
CA GLN A 184 -3.20 -2.19 -19.83
C GLN A 184 -2.35 -3.21 -19.06
N GLU A 185 -2.96 -4.27 -18.57
CA GLU A 185 -2.26 -5.37 -17.88
C GLU A 185 -1.25 -6.06 -18.81
N LYS A 186 -1.69 -6.39 -20.04
CA LYS A 186 -0.82 -6.98 -21.05
C LYS A 186 0.34 -6.06 -21.44
N PHE A 187 0.08 -4.76 -21.58
CA PHE A 187 1.12 -3.76 -21.84
C PHE A 187 2.16 -3.73 -20.72
N SER A 188 1.70 -3.67 -19.47
CA SER A 188 2.60 -3.65 -18.32
C SER A 188 3.51 -4.88 -18.28
N SER A 189 2.94 -6.08 -18.43
CA SER A 189 3.68 -7.34 -18.46
C SER A 189 4.68 -7.41 -19.63
N ASN A 190 4.26 -6.99 -20.85
CA ASN A 190 5.12 -7.03 -22.01
C ASN A 190 6.28 -6.03 -21.90
N VAL A 191 6.04 -4.82 -21.40
CA VAL A 191 7.09 -3.81 -21.19
C VAL A 191 8.06 -4.26 -20.10
N GLN A 192 7.56 -4.85 -19.00
CA GLN A 192 8.42 -5.41 -17.96
C GLN A 192 9.35 -6.48 -18.54
N ASN A 193 8.82 -7.43 -19.29
CA ASN A 193 9.62 -8.48 -19.95
C ASN A 193 10.67 -7.91 -20.91
N LEU A 194 10.31 -6.86 -21.69
CA LEU A 194 11.28 -6.18 -22.57
C LEU A 194 12.39 -5.49 -21.78
N LEU A 195 12.07 -4.88 -20.63
CA LEU A 195 13.05 -4.20 -19.76
C LEU A 195 13.96 -5.21 -19.04
N GLU A 196 13.42 -6.33 -18.57
CA GLU A 196 14.22 -7.42 -18.00
C GLU A 196 15.22 -7.99 -19.03
N GLY A 197 14.79 -8.09 -20.29
CA GLY A 197 15.64 -8.48 -21.43
C GLY A 197 16.51 -7.36 -22.02
N TYR A 198 16.56 -6.14 -21.43
CA TYR A 198 17.26 -4.99 -22.02
C TYR A 198 18.73 -5.27 -22.37
N SER A 199 19.45 -5.94 -21.47
CA SER A 199 20.86 -6.30 -21.69
C SER A 199 21.07 -7.19 -22.92
N VAL A 200 20.11 -8.05 -23.26
CA VAL A 200 20.15 -8.91 -24.45
C VAL A 200 20.03 -8.07 -25.71
N PHE A 201 19.07 -7.13 -25.75
CA PHE A 201 18.93 -6.21 -26.87
C PHE A 201 20.17 -5.35 -27.08
N TYR A 202 20.75 -4.87 -25.98
CA TYR A 202 21.95 -4.04 -25.98
C TYR A 202 23.17 -4.83 -26.50
N ALA A 203 23.43 -6.01 -25.92
CA ALA A 203 24.57 -6.87 -26.32
C ALA A 203 24.53 -7.31 -27.79
N LEU A 204 23.32 -7.53 -28.34
CA LEU A 204 23.11 -7.94 -29.73
C LEU A 204 22.93 -6.76 -30.69
N ASN A 205 23.09 -5.51 -30.23
CA ASN A 205 22.87 -4.29 -31.01
C ASN A 205 21.50 -4.24 -31.71
N LYS A 206 20.43 -4.61 -30.95
CA LYS A 206 19.02 -4.68 -31.42
C LYS A 206 18.10 -3.65 -30.74
N MET A 207 18.64 -2.47 -30.40
CA MET A 207 17.87 -1.42 -29.71
C MET A 207 16.72 -0.85 -30.55
N ASP A 208 16.84 -0.86 -31.89
CA ASP A 208 15.71 -0.49 -32.77
C ASP A 208 14.54 -1.48 -32.65
N THR A 209 14.85 -2.77 -32.49
CA THR A 209 13.82 -3.79 -32.28
C THR A 209 13.11 -3.59 -30.93
N PHE A 210 13.86 -3.28 -29.89
CA PHE A 210 13.31 -2.91 -28.58
C PHE A 210 12.35 -1.71 -28.70
N LYS A 211 12.82 -0.61 -29.31
CA LYS A 211 12.01 0.59 -29.56
C LYS A 211 10.72 0.27 -30.31
N ASN A 212 10.82 -0.48 -31.41
CA ASN A 212 9.66 -0.82 -32.24
C ASN A 212 8.64 -1.68 -31.47
N ARG A 213 9.10 -2.59 -30.61
CA ARG A 213 8.22 -3.39 -29.75
C ARG A 213 7.48 -2.53 -28.74
N VAL A 214 8.17 -1.63 -28.04
CA VAL A 214 7.53 -0.69 -27.11
C VAL A 214 6.51 0.19 -27.84
N GLN A 215 6.83 0.67 -29.05
CA GLN A 215 5.93 1.48 -29.86
C GLN A 215 4.67 0.69 -30.28
N PHE A 216 4.82 -0.57 -30.66
CA PHE A 216 3.70 -1.45 -31.02
C PHE A 216 2.74 -1.65 -29.83
N GLU A 217 3.26 -2.01 -28.65
CA GLU A 217 2.47 -2.20 -27.44
C GLU A 217 1.77 -0.90 -27.02
N SER A 218 2.48 0.23 -27.10
CA SER A 218 1.91 1.57 -26.80
C SER A 218 0.78 1.94 -27.75
N GLY A 219 0.86 1.51 -29.02
CA GLY A 219 -0.21 1.70 -30.01
C GLY A 219 -1.51 1.03 -29.59
N ALA A 220 -1.45 -0.20 -29.10
CA ALA A 220 -2.63 -0.93 -28.60
C ALA A 220 -3.29 -0.21 -27.42
N VAL A 221 -2.48 0.30 -26.47
CA VAL A 221 -2.99 1.08 -25.32
C VAL A 221 -3.66 2.36 -25.81
N LYS A 222 -2.99 3.13 -26.70
CA LYS A 222 -3.56 4.36 -27.28
C LYS A 222 -4.96 4.10 -27.85
N ASP A 223 -5.10 3.06 -28.68
CA ASP A 223 -6.38 2.78 -29.33
C ASP A 223 -7.46 2.32 -28.33
N SER A 224 -7.07 1.60 -27.28
CA SER A 224 -8.00 1.19 -26.22
C SER A 224 -8.48 2.36 -25.38
N VAL A 225 -7.60 3.31 -25.02
CA VAL A 225 -7.94 4.55 -24.33
C VAL A 225 -8.90 5.41 -25.15
N VAL A 226 -8.63 5.57 -26.46
CA VAL A 226 -9.52 6.34 -27.33
C VAL A 226 -10.92 5.72 -27.42
N ARG A 227 -11.02 4.36 -27.50
CA ARG A 227 -12.33 3.68 -27.44
C ARG A 227 -13.04 3.92 -26.11
N LEU A 228 -12.31 3.84 -25.00
CA LEU A 228 -12.85 4.08 -23.66
C LEU A 228 -13.41 5.50 -23.53
N ILE A 229 -12.63 6.51 -23.93
CA ILE A 229 -13.05 7.92 -23.87
C ILE A 229 -14.27 8.15 -24.76
N ARG A 230 -14.33 7.55 -25.96
CA ARG A 230 -15.52 7.65 -26.82
C ARG A 230 -16.78 7.09 -26.14
N ALA A 231 -16.67 5.92 -25.49
CA ALA A 231 -17.79 5.31 -24.78
C ALA A 231 -18.31 6.21 -23.64
N PHE A 232 -17.40 6.79 -22.84
CA PHE A 232 -17.77 7.72 -21.78
C PHE A 232 -18.36 9.04 -22.34
N MET A 233 -17.76 9.59 -23.38
CA MET A 233 -18.25 10.85 -23.99
C MET A 233 -19.63 10.73 -24.60
N LEU A 234 -19.96 9.58 -25.21
CA LEU A 234 -21.32 9.33 -25.74
C LEU A 234 -22.37 9.38 -24.63
N SER A 235 -22.10 8.71 -23.50
CA SER A 235 -22.97 8.78 -22.31
C SER A 235 -23.05 10.21 -21.76
N GLY A 236 -21.91 10.92 -21.73
CA GLY A 236 -21.83 12.32 -21.30
C GLY A 236 -22.64 13.27 -22.18
N ILE A 237 -22.56 13.14 -23.51
CA ILE A 237 -23.34 13.93 -24.46
C ILE A 237 -24.84 13.71 -24.26
N ALA A 238 -25.26 12.42 -24.13
CA ALA A 238 -26.67 12.11 -23.90
C ALA A 238 -27.19 12.71 -22.58
N SER A 239 -26.41 12.58 -21.50
CA SER A 239 -26.74 13.19 -20.20
C SER A 239 -26.78 14.73 -20.26
N GLY A 240 -25.83 15.33 -20.97
CA GLY A 240 -25.75 16.78 -21.19
C GLY A 240 -26.96 17.31 -22.00
N ALA A 241 -27.39 16.58 -23.03
CA ALA A 241 -28.56 16.93 -23.82
C ALA A 241 -29.84 16.91 -22.96
N VAL A 242 -30.03 15.86 -22.13
CA VAL A 242 -31.18 15.79 -21.22
C VAL A 242 -31.13 16.90 -20.16
N ASN A 243 -29.95 17.21 -19.64
CA ASN A 243 -29.79 18.35 -18.71
C ASN A 243 -30.17 19.66 -19.37
N SER A 244 -29.71 19.94 -20.59
CA SER A 244 -30.05 21.17 -21.35
C SER A 244 -31.55 21.25 -21.67
N LEU A 245 -32.14 20.15 -22.13
CA LEU A 245 -33.59 20.07 -22.32
C LEU A 245 -34.35 20.30 -21.01
N GLY A 246 -33.90 19.69 -19.91
CA GLY A 246 -34.49 19.86 -18.59
C GLY A 246 -34.47 21.32 -18.12
N GLN A 247 -33.36 22.03 -18.32
CA GLN A 247 -33.26 23.46 -17.99
C GLN A 247 -34.25 24.29 -18.85
N SER A 248 -34.30 24.01 -20.16
CA SER A 248 -35.22 24.75 -21.07
C SER A 248 -36.69 24.47 -20.73
N LEU A 249 -37.05 23.22 -20.47
CA LEU A 249 -38.43 22.87 -20.10
C LEU A 249 -38.82 23.44 -18.72
N SER A 250 -37.87 23.47 -17.76
CA SER A 250 -38.09 24.12 -16.46
C SER A 250 -38.33 25.62 -16.61
N ALA A 251 -37.56 26.27 -17.49
CA ALA A 251 -37.76 27.70 -17.78
C ALA A 251 -39.14 27.97 -18.43
N ILE A 252 -39.60 27.09 -19.33
CA ILE A 252 -40.95 27.17 -19.94
C ILE A 252 -42.04 27.06 -18.87
N LEU A 253 -41.94 26.03 -17.98
CA LEU A 253 -42.89 25.85 -16.89
C LEU A 253 -42.95 27.08 -15.98
N VAL A 254 -41.77 27.55 -15.53
CA VAL A 254 -41.71 28.75 -14.66
C VAL A 254 -42.21 29.99 -15.38
N GLY A 255 -41.86 30.16 -16.67
CA GLY A 255 -42.41 31.26 -17.49
C GLY A 255 -43.93 31.26 -17.55
N TYR A 256 -44.57 30.08 -17.70
CA TYR A 256 -46.02 29.94 -17.62
C TYR A 256 -46.57 30.37 -16.24
N LEU A 257 -45.93 29.95 -15.15
CA LEU A 257 -46.32 30.33 -13.79
C LEU A 257 -46.15 31.85 -13.54
N VAL A 258 -45.10 32.46 -14.10
CA VAL A 258 -44.86 33.93 -14.03
C VAL A 258 -45.94 34.69 -14.76
N VAL A 259 -46.29 34.31 -16.01
CA VAL A 259 -47.32 34.97 -16.81
C VAL A 259 -48.68 34.91 -16.13
N ASN A 260 -48.96 33.83 -15.39
CA ASN A 260 -50.18 33.71 -14.60
C ASN A 260 -50.09 34.36 -13.20
N GLY A 261 -49.01 35.07 -12.89
CA GLY A 261 -48.83 35.78 -11.61
C GLY A 261 -48.66 34.84 -10.37
N ILE A 262 -48.35 33.56 -10.58
CA ILE A 262 -48.23 32.57 -9.51
C ILE A 262 -46.86 32.64 -8.83
N VAL A 263 -45.80 32.94 -9.58
CA VAL A 263 -44.43 33.12 -9.07
C VAL A 263 -43.82 34.42 -9.61
N SER A 264 -42.79 34.95 -8.93
CA SER A 264 -42.10 36.17 -9.39
C SER A 264 -41.19 35.89 -10.60
N ILE A 265 -40.90 36.97 -11.36
CA ILE A 265 -39.95 36.91 -12.49
C ILE A 265 -38.55 36.47 -12.03
N GLY A 266 -38.15 36.82 -10.82
CA GLY A 266 -36.87 36.45 -10.24
C GLY A 266 -36.68 34.95 -10.16
N VAL A 267 -37.73 34.16 -9.93
CA VAL A 267 -37.69 32.70 -9.93
C VAL A 267 -37.22 32.14 -11.27
N MET A 268 -37.64 32.79 -12.39
CA MET A 268 -37.20 32.39 -13.74
C MET A 268 -35.67 32.51 -13.90
N GLY A 269 -35.05 33.52 -13.28
CA GLY A 269 -33.59 33.69 -13.31
C GLY A 269 -32.80 32.66 -12.48
N SER A 270 -33.40 32.15 -11.42
CA SER A 270 -32.73 31.15 -10.53
C SER A 270 -32.99 29.70 -10.92
N ILE A 271 -34.12 29.38 -11.57
CA ILE A 271 -34.56 28.01 -11.81
C ILE A 271 -33.60 27.22 -12.72
N GLY A 272 -33.04 27.86 -13.75
CA GLY A 272 -32.06 27.21 -14.62
C GLY A 272 -30.81 26.78 -13.86
N SER A 273 -30.33 27.60 -12.92
CA SER A 273 -29.19 27.28 -12.06
C SER A 273 -29.53 26.18 -11.07
N PHE A 274 -30.72 26.17 -10.47
CA PHE A 274 -31.18 25.06 -9.60
C PHE A 274 -31.29 23.75 -10.36
N THR A 275 -31.89 23.78 -11.57
CA THR A 275 -32.02 22.57 -12.41
C THR A 275 -30.66 22.01 -12.78
N GLY A 276 -29.73 22.82 -13.26
CA GLY A 276 -28.37 22.41 -13.61
C GLY A 276 -27.60 21.84 -12.40
N MET A 277 -27.70 22.49 -11.24
CA MET A 277 -27.07 22.05 -10.01
C MET A 277 -27.65 20.73 -9.52
N LEU A 278 -28.98 20.57 -9.48
CA LEU A 278 -29.65 19.34 -9.06
C LEU A 278 -29.25 18.16 -9.95
N PHE A 279 -29.27 18.35 -11.28
CA PHE A 279 -28.85 17.32 -12.22
C PHE A 279 -27.36 16.95 -12.03
N GLY A 280 -26.49 17.95 -11.86
CA GLY A 280 -25.07 17.72 -11.57
C GLY A 280 -24.84 16.95 -10.27
N LYS A 281 -25.49 17.37 -9.18
CA LYS A 281 -25.33 16.71 -7.86
C LYS A 281 -25.90 15.29 -7.83
N VAL A 282 -27.06 15.03 -8.45
CA VAL A 282 -27.66 13.69 -8.53
C VAL A 282 -26.79 12.75 -9.38
N SER A 283 -26.27 13.23 -10.52
CA SER A 283 -25.32 12.46 -11.34
C SER A 283 -24.04 12.15 -10.58
N LEU A 284 -23.51 13.12 -9.84
CA LEU A 284 -22.31 12.97 -9.02
C LEU A 284 -22.52 11.94 -7.89
N ILE A 285 -23.69 11.95 -7.22
CA ILE A 285 -24.04 10.94 -6.21
C ILE A 285 -24.00 9.55 -6.84
N ALA A 286 -24.64 9.36 -8.01
CA ALA A 286 -24.70 8.06 -8.67
C ALA A 286 -23.30 7.54 -9.04
N GLN A 287 -22.45 8.38 -9.62
CA GLN A 287 -21.06 8.05 -9.99
C GLN A 287 -20.20 7.72 -8.76
N ASN A 288 -20.26 8.58 -7.74
CA ASN A 288 -19.45 8.41 -6.53
C ASN A 288 -19.87 7.20 -5.71
N LEU A 289 -21.14 6.81 -5.70
CA LEU A 289 -21.59 5.58 -5.04
C LEU A 289 -20.98 4.32 -5.67
N VAL A 290 -20.85 4.29 -7.00
CA VAL A 290 -20.20 3.17 -7.70
C VAL A 290 -18.71 3.12 -7.36
N GLN A 291 -18.02 4.26 -7.39
CA GLN A 291 -16.60 4.35 -7.05
C GLN A 291 -16.35 4.02 -5.57
N TYR A 292 -17.19 4.51 -4.66
CA TYR A 292 -17.08 4.23 -3.23
C TYR A 292 -17.21 2.72 -2.92
N LYS A 293 -18.10 2.01 -3.62
CA LYS A 293 -18.22 0.56 -3.50
C LYS A 293 -16.97 -0.18 -4.00
N SER A 294 -16.27 0.35 -5.01
CA SER A 294 -15.05 -0.28 -5.52
C SER A 294 -13.88 -0.24 -4.52
N VAL A 295 -13.90 0.70 -3.58
CA VAL A 295 -12.89 0.80 -2.51
C VAL A 295 -12.96 -0.38 -1.54
N GLN A 296 -14.15 -0.98 -1.36
CA GLN A 296 -14.31 -2.14 -0.48
C GLN A 296 -13.37 -3.29 -0.85
N VAL A 297 -13.12 -3.51 -2.13
CA VAL A 297 -12.20 -4.55 -2.62
C VAL A 297 -10.79 -4.38 -2.05
N TYR A 298 -10.31 -3.13 -1.90
CA TYR A 298 -8.99 -2.86 -1.32
C TYR A 298 -8.96 -3.11 0.19
N PHE A 299 -10.08 -2.88 0.90
CA PHE A 299 -10.20 -3.23 2.32
C PHE A 299 -10.28 -4.74 2.53
N ASP A 300 -11.05 -5.45 1.71
CA ASP A 300 -11.17 -6.91 1.78
C ASP A 300 -9.82 -7.58 1.49
N LYS A 301 -9.06 -7.04 0.52
CA LYS A 301 -7.69 -7.47 0.24
C LYS A 301 -6.78 -7.25 1.47
N TYR A 302 -6.89 -6.10 2.11
CA TYR A 302 -6.16 -5.77 3.33
C TYR A 302 -6.48 -6.75 4.48
N GLU A 303 -7.74 -7.09 4.70
CA GLU A 303 -8.15 -8.05 5.74
C GLU A 303 -7.64 -9.47 5.46
N SER A 304 -7.51 -9.85 4.18
CA SER A 304 -7.04 -11.20 3.76
C SER A 304 -5.53 -11.42 3.91
N ILE A 305 -4.76 -10.39 4.27
CA ILE A 305 -3.28 -10.41 4.29
C ILE A 305 -2.71 -11.13 5.51
N LEU A 306 -3.51 -11.40 6.52
CA LEU A 306 -3.03 -11.52 7.88
C LEU A 306 -3.43 -12.84 8.49
N PRO A 307 -2.47 -13.51 9.16
CA PRO A 307 -2.76 -14.68 9.95
C PRO A 307 -3.62 -14.31 11.17
N ASP A 308 -4.54 -15.20 11.49
CA ASP A 308 -5.46 -15.04 12.62
C ASP A 308 -4.82 -15.38 13.97
N GLU A 309 -3.61 -15.94 14.02
CA GLU A 309 -2.97 -16.41 15.26
C GLU A 309 -1.54 -15.92 15.42
N MET A 310 -1.28 -15.32 16.57
CA MET A 310 0.00 -14.81 17.03
C MET A 310 0.60 -15.74 18.08
N LEU A 311 1.85 -16.09 17.91
CA LEU A 311 2.63 -16.77 18.93
C LEU A 311 3.49 -15.72 19.65
N GLN A 312 3.19 -15.47 20.93
CA GLN A 312 3.80 -14.38 21.72
C GLN A 312 4.91 -14.81 22.69
N GLU A 313 5.23 -16.10 22.80
CA GLU A 313 6.22 -16.54 23.79
C GLU A 313 7.62 -16.64 23.19
N GLU A 314 8.58 -15.93 23.76
CA GLU A 314 10.00 -16.12 23.46
C GLU A 314 10.48 -17.45 24.04
N LEU A 315 11.16 -18.25 23.21
CA LEU A 315 11.77 -19.50 23.68
C LEU A 315 13.08 -19.20 24.40
N GLU A 316 13.16 -19.66 25.63
CA GLU A 316 14.39 -19.61 26.42
C GLU A 316 15.24 -20.85 26.16
N TRP A 317 16.39 -20.71 25.50
CA TRP A 317 17.34 -21.80 25.26
C TRP A 317 18.46 -21.74 26.30
N LYS A 318 18.58 -22.82 27.10
CA LYS A 318 19.55 -22.91 28.21
C LYS A 318 20.73 -23.84 27.88
N ASN A 319 20.47 -25.03 27.36
CA ASN A 319 21.47 -26.09 27.23
C ASN A 319 21.60 -26.61 25.79
N SER A 320 20.53 -27.17 25.22
CA SER A 320 20.62 -27.93 23.96
C SER A 320 19.38 -27.84 23.10
N LEU A 321 19.59 -27.96 21.79
CA LEU A 321 18.54 -28.15 20.77
C LEU A 321 18.85 -29.52 20.09
N GLU A 322 17.92 -30.47 20.19
CA GLU A 322 18.09 -31.83 19.65
C GLU A 322 17.09 -32.09 18.53
N LEU A 323 17.57 -32.57 17.40
CA LEU A 323 16.78 -33.03 16.26
C LEU A 323 16.81 -34.55 16.21
N ARG A 324 15.63 -35.20 16.06
CA ARG A 324 15.50 -36.66 15.91
C ARG A 324 14.75 -37.00 14.64
N ALA A 325 15.44 -37.63 13.72
CA ALA A 325 14.91 -38.01 12.40
C ALA A 325 14.14 -36.88 11.71
N VAL A 326 14.65 -35.62 11.83
CA VAL A 326 14.01 -34.44 11.24
C VAL A 326 14.24 -34.44 9.74
N GLU A 327 13.14 -34.37 8.99
CA GLU A 327 13.08 -34.23 7.56
C GLU A 327 12.39 -32.88 7.24
N VAL A 328 13.00 -32.01 6.44
CA VAL A 328 12.47 -30.70 6.13
C VAL A 328 11.99 -30.63 4.69
N ALA A 329 10.79 -30.11 4.50
CA ALA A 329 10.19 -29.90 3.18
C ALA A 329 10.09 -28.40 2.83
N VAL A 330 10.01 -28.12 1.54
CA VAL A 330 9.72 -26.78 1.00
C VAL A 330 8.66 -26.95 -0.08
N ASN A 331 7.51 -26.30 0.11
CA ASN A 331 6.35 -26.42 -0.79
C ASN A 331 5.93 -27.90 -1.02
N GLY A 332 5.98 -28.71 0.04
CA GLY A 332 5.64 -30.13 0.01
C GLY A 332 6.71 -31.05 -0.59
N ASN A 333 7.83 -30.51 -1.10
CA ASN A 333 8.95 -31.30 -1.59
C ASN A 333 9.96 -31.51 -0.46
N LYS A 334 10.28 -32.74 -0.16
CA LYS A 334 11.28 -33.14 0.85
C LYS A 334 12.68 -32.78 0.34
N ILE A 335 13.35 -31.86 1.04
CA ILE A 335 14.67 -31.35 0.67
C ILE A 335 15.77 -31.93 1.58
N VAL A 336 15.53 -31.95 2.91
CA VAL A 336 16.48 -32.51 3.87
C VAL A 336 16.02 -33.91 4.24
N LYS A 337 16.88 -34.90 4.05
CA LYS A 337 16.64 -36.30 4.48
C LYS A 337 16.59 -36.38 6.01
N PRO A 338 15.94 -37.43 6.58
CA PRO A 338 15.88 -37.59 8.02
C PRO A 338 17.26 -37.50 8.66
N THR A 339 17.47 -36.51 9.49
CA THR A 339 18.75 -36.24 10.14
C THR A 339 18.56 -36.13 11.66
N SER A 340 19.58 -36.55 12.43
CA SER A 340 19.55 -36.51 13.89
C SER A 340 20.87 -35.98 14.40
N PHE A 341 20.85 -34.95 15.23
CA PHE A 341 22.01 -34.39 15.92
C PHE A 341 21.56 -33.45 17.06
N THR A 342 22.50 -33.14 17.93
CA THR A 342 22.28 -32.26 19.08
C THR A 342 23.20 -31.05 18.99
N ILE A 343 22.67 -29.87 19.20
CA ILE A 343 23.41 -28.61 19.28
C ILE A 343 23.48 -28.22 20.75
N GLU A 344 24.66 -28.28 21.33
CA GLU A 344 24.92 -27.89 22.72
C GLU A 344 25.41 -26.45 22.79
N LYS A 345 24.99 -25.73 23.82
CA LYS A 345 25.39 -24.32 24.02
C LYS A 345 26.91 -24.20 24.16
N GLY A 346 27.48 -23.20 23.48
CA GLY A 346 28.93 -22.92 23.47
C GLY A 346 29.74 -23.78 22.48
N LYS A 347 29.14 -24.76 21.82
CA LYS A 347 29.79 -25.65 20.85
C LYS A 347 29.81 -25.09 19.43
N LYS A 348 30.77 -25.55 18.63
CA LYS A 348 31.04 -25.13 17.25
C LYS A 348 30.82 -26.32 16.30
N TYR A 349 29.90 -26.12 15.35
CA TYR A 349 29.49 -27.16 14.40
C TYR A 349 29.84 -26.72 12.97
N ALA A 350 30.52 -27.61 12.24
CA ALA A 350 30.65 -27.50 10.80
C ALA A 350 29.51 -28.26 10.12
N LEU A 351 28.75 -27.62 9.25
CA LEU A 351 27.73 -28.28 8.43
C LEU A 351 28.27 -28.47 7.01
N VAL A 352 28.46 -29.73 6.63
CA VAL A 352 29.04 -30.11 5.34
C VAL A 352 28.10 -31.02 4.55
N GLY A 353 28.27 -31.04 3.24
CA GLY A 353 27.48 -31.85 2.32
C GLY A 353 27.58 -31.31 0.89
N ASP A 354 27.16 -32.11 -0.07
CA ASP A 354 27.18 -31.71 -1.50
C ASP A 354 26.30 -30.51 -1.77
N SER A 355 26.52 -29.83 -2.92
CA SER A 355 25.61 -28.78 -3.38
C SER A 355 24.21 -29.38 -3.62
N GLY A 356 23.19 -28.78 -3.06
CA GLY A 356 21.82 -29.28 -3.13
C GLY A 356 21.41 -30.26 -2.02
N SER A 357 22.28 -30.64 -1.07
CA SER A 357 21.93 -31.52 0.06
C SER A 357 21.00 -30.92 1.11
N GLY A 358 20.53 -29.67 0.91
CA GLY A 358 19.58 -29.02 1.81
C GLY A 358 20.20 -28.27 2.98
N LYS A 359 21.50 -27.92 2.97
CA LYS A 359 22.17 -27.16 4.05
C LYS A 359 21.46 -25.86 4.39
N SER A 360 21.26 -25.02 3.43
CA SER A 360 20.54 -23.74 3.64
C SER A 360 19.09 -23.96 4.10
N THR A 361 18.41 -25.01 3.58
CA THR A 361 17.06 -25.38 4.02
C THR A 361 17.03 -25.79 5.50
N LEU A 362 18.03 -26.53 5.94
CA LEU A 362 18.18 -26.90 7.37
C LEU A 362 18.46 -25.65 8.23
N LEU A 363 19.29 -24.70 7.74
CA LEU A 363 19.54 -23.46 8.47
C LEU A 363 18.28 -22.60 8.55
N HIS A 364 17.49 -22.47 7.48
CA HIS A 364 16.19 -21.79 7.51
C HIS A 364 15.20 -22.42 8.50
N PHE A 365 15.20 -23.77 8.59
CA PHE A 365 14.40 -24.49 9.58
C PHE A 365 14.85 -24.15 11.01
N LEU A 366 16.16 -24.23 11.30
CA LEU A 366 16.71 -23.88 12.61
C LEU A 366 16.50 -22.41 12.98
N ALA A 367 16.45 -21.51 12.01
CA ALA A 367 16.14 -20.10 12.21
C ALA A 367 14.63 -19.83 12.46
N GLY A 368 13.79 -20.87 12.44
CA GLY A 368 12.34 -20.73 12.61
C GLY A 368 11.64 -20.13 11.39
N GLU A 369 12.29 -20.07 10.23
CA GLU A 369 11.74 -19.54 8.98
C GLU A 369 10.93 -20.58 8.21
N ASN A 370 11.09 -21.85 8.52
CA ASN A 370 10.36 -22.98 7.93
C ASN A 370 9.86 -23.93 9.03
N ASN A 371 8.57 -24.28 9.01
CA ASN A 371 7.93 -25.23 9.91
C ASN A 371 7.30 -26.44 9.19
N ASP A 372 7.62 -26.64 7.89
CA ASP A 372 7.20 -27.81 7.11
C ASP A 372 8.22 -28.93 7.28
N TYR A 373 8.03 -29.71 8.34
CA TYR A 373 8.94 -30.80 8.71
C TYR A 373 8.20 -32.00 9.27
N SER A 374 8.88 -33.14 9.30
CA SER A 374 8.53 -34.34 10.06
C SER A 374 9.69 -34.75 10.97
N GLY A 375 9.44 -35.61 11.96
CA GLY A 375 10.38 -35.94 13.02
C GLY A 375 10.12 -35.16 14.30
N GLU A 376 11.04 -35.19 15.25
CA GLU A 376 10.90 -34.60 16.58
C GLU A 376 12.02 -33.60 16.85
N VAL A 377 11.65 -32.46 17.49
CA VAL A 377 12.60 -31.42 17.91
C VAL A 377 12.43 -31.14 19.39
N PHE A 378 13.53 -31.20 20.13
CA PHE A 378 13.53 -30.95 21.57
C PHE A 378 14.40 -29.74 21.91
N LEU A 379 13.88 -28.83 22.71
CA LEU A 379 14.62 -27.72 23.31
C LEU A 379 14.76 -28.00 24.81
N ASP A 380 15.98 -28.10 25.29
CA ASP A 380 16.29 -28.45 26.70
C ASP A 380 15.53 -29.68 27.21
N GLY A 381 15.34 -30.70 26.35
CA GLY A 381 14.62 -31.91 26.64
C GLY A 381 13.10 -31.87 26.56
N LYS A 382 12.52 -30.69 26.22
CA LYS A 382 11.08 -30.52 25.96
C LYS A 382 10.82 -30.53 24.46
N GLU A 383 9.90 -31.37 24.00
CA GLU A 383 9.49 -31.43 22.61
C GLU A 383 8.78 -30.12 22.19
N LEU A 384 9.16 -29.57 21.03
CA LEU A 384 8.57 -28.40 20.43
C LEU A 384 7.47 -28.79 19.45
N THR A 385 6.34 -28.08 19.50
CA THR A 385 5.30 -28.14 18.44
C THR A 385 5.75 -27.42 17.19
N LYS A 386 5.05 -27.65 16.06
CA LYS A 386 5.33 -26.95 14.79
C LYS A 386 5.19 -25.43 14.90
N GLU A 387 4.25 -24.96 15.71
CA GLU A 387 4.03 -23.56 16.00
C GLU A 387 5.18 -22.96 16.83
N GLN A 388 5.72 -23.76 17.78
CA GLN A 388 6.84 -23.32 18.62
C GLN A 388 8.18 -23.29 17.87
N ILE A 389 8.36 -24.04 16.77
CA ILE A 389 9.57 -23.96 15.94
C ILE A 389 9.80 -22.55 15.41
N VAL A 390 8.73 -21.84 15.02
CA VAL A 390 8.83 -20.44 14.56
C VAL A 390 9.40 -19.51 15.64
N GLN A 391 9.25 -19.86 16.91
CA GLN A 391 9.77 -19.07 18.04
C GLN A 391 11.29 -19.23 18.24
N LEU A 392 11.93 -20.21 17.58
CA LEU A 392 13.40 -20.34 17.58
C LEU A 392 14.10 -19.07 17.08
N ARG A 393 13.43 -18.25 16.24
CA ARG A 393 13.94 -16.95 15.79
C ARG A 393 14.38 -16.01 16.93
N SER A 394 13.84 -16.17 18.13
CA SER A 394 14.23 -15.36 19.30
C SER A 394 15.59 -15.77 19.90
N ALA A 395 16.03 -17.00 19.63
CA ALA A 395 17.27 -17.56 20.14
C ALA A 395 18.35 -17.72 19.06
N VAL A 396 18.00 -17.62 17.78
CA VAL A 396 18.84 -17.95 16.64
C VAL A 396 19.03 -16.73 15.73
N HIS A 397 20.25 -16.48 15.30
CA HIS A 397 20.53 -15.51 14.24
C HIS A 397 21.05 -16.23 13.00
N TYR A 398 20.35 -16.07 11.88
CA TYR A 398 20.77 -16.58 10.58
C TYR A 398 21.46 -15.49 9.76
N ASN A 399 22.70 -15.75 9.35
CA ASN A 399 23.47 -14.90 8.46
C ASN A 399 23.53 -15.55 7.07
N PRO A 400 22.75 -15.06 6.10
CA PRO A 400 22.62 -15.69 4.78
C PRO A 400 23.86 -15.46 3.90
N GLN A 401 24.00 -16.29 2.87
CA GLN A 401 25.06 -16.15 1.86
C GLN A 401 25.01 -14.78 1.13
N LYS A 402 23.80 -14.31 0.79
CA LYS A 402 23.58 -12.99 0.20
C LYS A 402 23.15 -11.99 1.27
N ASN A 403 24.08 -11.13 1.67
CA ASN A 403 23.86 -10.17 2.71
C ASN A 403 23.14 -8.91 2.18
N HIS A 404 21.99 -8.59 2.79
CA HIS A 404 21.30 -7.35 2.54
C HIS A 404 21.82 -6.23 3.45
N LEU A 405 22.19 -5.09 2.85
CA LEU A 405 22.46 -3.85 3.56
C LEU A 405 21.39 -2.82 3.25
N PHE A 406 20.94 -2.13 4.28
CA PHE A 406 19.96 -1.05 4.16
C PHE A 406 20.64 0.24 3.70
N ASN A 407 19.91 1.10 3.00
CA ASN A 407 20.32 2.46 2.69
C ASN A 407 20.28 3.32 3.97
N ALA A 408 21.31 3.15 4.79
CA ALA A 408 21.43 3.72 6.14
C ALA A 408 22.92 3.81 6.50
N THR A 409 23.28 4.31 7.67
CA THR A 409 24.68 4.30 8.12
C THR A 409 25.18 2.86 8.39
N VAL A 410 26.51 2.68 8.44
CA VAL A 410 27.12 1.40 8.84
C VAL A 410 26.65 1.03 10.25
N ARG A 411 26.57 1.99 11.17
CA ARG A 411 26.04 1.83 12.53
C ARG A 411 24.63 1.25 12.51
N GLU A 412 23.71 1.88 11.77
CA GLU A 412 22.32 1.43 11.66
C GLU A 412 22.21 0.06 10.99
N ASN A 413 23.10 -0.26 10.04
CA ASN A 413 23.17 -1.58 9.45
C ASN A 413 23.62 -2.68 10.44
N ILE A 414 24.42 -2.34 11.43
CA ILE A 414 24.89 -3.27 12.46
C ILE A 414 23.85 -3.40 13.58
N THR A 415 23.31 -2.27 14.07
CA THR A 415 22.39 -2.24 15.22
C THR A 415 20.92 -2.49 14.84
N LEU A 416 20.57 -2.40 13.55
CA LEU A 416 19.18 -2.41 13.05
C LEU A 416 18.34 -1.32 13.71
N TRP A 417 18.89 -0.07 13.76
CA TRP A 417 18.32 1.13 14.39
C TRP A 417 18.08 1.02 15.91
N ASP A 418 18.63 0.02 16.56
CA ASP A 418 18.61 -0.04 18.03
C ASP A 418 19.73 0.82 18.60
N ASN A 419 19.40 2.05 18.96
CA ASN A 419 20.34 3.03 19.51
C ASN A 419 20.79 2.72 20.95
N THR A 420 20.23 1.71 21.60
CA THR A 420 20.61 1.30 22.96
C THR A 420 21.82 0.37 22.95
N LYS A 421 22.17 -0.20 21.78
CA LYS A 421 23.28 -1.14 21.65
C LYS A 421 24.62 -0.42 21.54
N GLU A 422 25.53 -0.79 22.43
CA GLU A 422 26.95 -0.47 22.27
C GLU A 422 27.56 -1.36 21.19
N ILE A 423 28.28 -0.72 20.26
CA ILE A 423 28.98 -1.43 19.20
C ILE A 423 30.41 -1.66 19.63
N SER A 424 30.74 -2.89 19.98
CA SER A 424 32.11 -3.34 20.16
C SER A 424 32.50 -4.21 18.96
N LEU A 425 33.22 -3.62 17.99
CA LEU A 425 33.66 -4.36 16.81
C LEU A 425 35.01 -5.01 17.07
N PRO A 426 35.11 -6.34 16.87
CA PRO A 426 36.40 -7.02 16.84
C PRO A 426 37.33 -6.44 15.77
N GLU A 427 38.59 -6.24 16.10
CA GLU A 427 39.60 -5.71 15.16
C GLU A 427 39.78 -6.62 13.94
N GLU A 428 39.55 -7.91 14.11
CA GLU A 428 39.66 -8.94 13.08
C GLU A 428 38.70 -8.69 11.90
N LEU A 429 37.56 -8.03 12.15
CA LEU A 429 36.62 -7.66 11.10
C LEU A 429 37.18 -6.56 10.18
N GLY A 430 38.10 -5.73 10.68
CA GLY A 430 38.79 -4.69 9.90
C GLY A 430 37.82 -3.68 9.25
N ILE A 431 36.66 -3.43 9.83
CA ILE A 431 35.64 -2.51 9.29
C ILE A 431 36.19 -1.10 9.20
N GLN A 432 36.94 -0.66 10.24
CA GLN A 432 37.52 0.67 10.32
C GLN A 432 38.57 0.95 9.23
N GLN A 433 39.03 -0.09 8.50
CA GLN A 433 40.00 0.06 7.41
C GLN A 433 39.33 0.59 6.12
N PHE A 434 38.01 0.45 5.97
CA PHE A 434 37.31 0.83 4.74
C PHE A 434 36.08 1.73 4.95
N CYS A 435 35.56 1.84 6.18
CA CYS A 435 34.50 2.79 6.52
C CYS A 435 34.49 3.14 8.02
N GLN A 436 33.84 4.26 8.33
CA GLN A 436 33.48 4.66 9.69
C GLN A 436 32.05 4.24 10.01
N LEU A 437 31.68 4.15 11.30
CA LEU A 437 30.34 3.75 11.71
C LEU A 437 29.23 4.68 11.19
N ASP A 438 29.53 5.96 11.02
CA ASP A 438 28.56 6.96 10.59
C ASP A 438 28.57 7.20 9.07
N ASP A 439 29.40 6.45 8.32
CA ASP A 439 29.39 6.50 6.86
C ASP A 439 28.09 5.93 6.31
N ALA A 440 27.52 6.61 5.28
CA ALA A 440 26.30 6.19 4.64
C ALA A 440 26.53 5.03 3.67
N VAL A 441 25.74 3.99 3.81
CA VAL A 441 25.59 2.91 2.84
C VAL A 441 24.45 3.28 1.89
N THR A 442 24.74 3.35 0.58
CA THR A 442 23.78 3.70 -0.47
C THR A 442 23.61 2.55 -1.46
N GLU A 443 22.51 2.55 -2.21
CA GLU A 443 22.22 1.53 -3.23
C GLU A 443 22.46 0.09 -2.73
N HIS A 444 21.98 -0.19 -1.52
CA HIS A 444 22.14 -1.48 -0.84
C HIS A 444 23.59 -1.96 -0.72
N GLY A 445 24.52 -1.00 -0.60
CA GLY A 445 25.95 -1.29 -0.46
C GLY A 445 26.66 -1.61 -1.77
N SER A 446 26.16 -1.13 -2.91
CA SER A 446 26.81 -1.33 -4.22
C SER A 446 28.22 -0.73 -4.28
N GLN A 447 28.47 0.34 -3.50
CA GLN A 447 29.79 0.96 -3.35
C GLN A 447 30.80 0.10 -2.56
N LEU A 448 30.35 -0.93 -1.84
CA LEU A 448 31.18 -1.82 -1.05
C LEU A 448 31.50 -3.10 -1.83
N SER A 449 32.70 -3.64 -1.62
CA SER A 449 33.05 -4.97 -2.14
C SER A 449 32.20 -6.06 -1.48
N GLY A 450 32.11 -7.24 -2.10
CA GLY A 450 31.41 -8.40 -1.52
C GLY A 450 31.93 -8.72 -0.11
N GLY A 451 33.25 -8.74 0.07
CA GLY A 451 33.88 -8.98 1.36
C GLY A 451 33.60 -7.89 2.40
N GLN A 452 33.53 -6.62 2.01
CA GLN A 452 33.16 -5.53 2.92
C GLN A 452 31.72 -5.63 3.40
N ARG A 453 30.77 -5.94 2.50
CA ARG A 453 29.37 -6.21 2.88
C ARG A 453 29.26 -7.38 3.85
N GLN A 454 30.02 -8.43 3.59
CA GLN A 454 30.03 -9.62 4.44
C GLN A 454 30.54 -9.33 5.86
N ARG A 455 31.62 -8.53 6.00
CA ARG A 455 32.13 -8.11 7.30
C ARG A 455 31.12 -7.29 8.10
N ILE A 456 30.36 -6.39 7.45
CA ILE A 456 29.28 -5.64 8.12
C ILE A 456 28.16 -6.59 8.58
N SER A 457 27.81 -7.60 7.76
CA SER A 457 26.80 -8.59 8.15
C SER A 457 27.25 -9.46 9.33
N ILE A 458 28.51 -9.87 9.36
CA ILE A 458 29.09 -10.60 10.52
C ILE A 458 29.08 -9.71 11.76
N ALA A 459 29.44 -8.41 11.65
CA ALA A 459 29.37 -7.46 12.75
C ALA A 459 27.93 -7.34 13.30
N ARG A 460 26.92 -7.30 12.41
CA ARG A 460 25.49 -7.36 12.78
C ARG A 460 25.19 -8.59 13.61
N ALA A 461 25.61 -9.78 13.14
CA ALA A 461 25.37 -11.05 13.83
C ALA A 461 26.00 -11.07 15.23
N LEU A 462 27.21 -10.56 15.39
CA LEU A 462 27.92 -10.53 16.67
C LEU A 462 27.38 -9.49 17.66
N THR A 463 26.75 -8.41 17.16
CA THR A 463 26.16 -7.35 18.00
C THR A 463 24.79 -7.74 18.57
N GLN A 464 24.09 -8.70 17.97
CA GLN A 464 22.79 -9.14 18.43
C GLN A 464 22.91 -10.14 19.60
N PRO A 465 21.99 -10.13 20.59
CA PRO A 465 22.04 -10.98 21.78
C PRO A 465 21.54 -12.40 21.51
N HIS A 466 21.91 -12.99 20.39
CA HIS A 466 21.47 -14.35 20.02
C HIS A 466 22.36 -15.42 20.65
N LYS A 467 21.75 -16.58 20.93
CA LYS A 467 22.41 -17.70 21.57
C LYS A 467 23.02 -18.68 20.57
N LEU A 468 22.45 -18.75 19.35
CA LEU A 468 22.93 -19.58 18.24
C LEU A 468 23.12 -18.74 17.00
N LEU A 469 24.32 -18.76 16.42
CA LEU A 469 24.65 -18.12 15.16
C LEU A 469 24.73 -19.16 14.05
N LEU A 470 23.97 -18.96 12.99
CA LEU A 470 23.98 -19.77 11.79
C LEU A 470 24.64 -18.99 10.66
N PHE A 471 25.75 -19.49 10.14
CA PHE A 471 26.48 -18.88 9.03
C PHE A 471 26.36 -19.72 7.77
N ASP A 472 25.71 -19.19 6.72
CA ASP A 472 25.60 -19.85 5.43
C ASP A 472 26.66 -19.27 4.48
N GLU A 473 27.80 -19.98 4.32
CA GLU A 473 28.94 -19.58 3.49
C GLU A 473 29.43 -18.13 3.73
N SER A 474 29.34 -17.67 4.96
CA SER A 474 29.54 -16.25 5.32
C SER A 474 30.97 -15.74 5.17
N THR A 475 31.94 -16.54 4.74
CA THR A 475 33.32 -16.15 4.46
C THR A 475 33.72 -16.32 2.99
N ALA A 476 32.80 -16.80 2.14
CA ALA A 476 33.08 -17.15 0.75
C ALA A 476 33.52 -15.97 -0.14
N SER A 477 33.13 -14.72 0.20
CA SER A 477 33.49 -13.51 -0.56
C SER A 477 34.74 -12.81 -0.01
N LEU A 478 35.40 -13.37 1.01
CA LEU A 478 36.61 -12.84 1.62
C LEU A 478 37.86 -13.46 0.98
N ASP A 479 38.97 -12.75 1.04
CA ASP A 479 40.27 -13.36 0.79
C ASP A 479 40.61 -14.40 1.88
N MET A 480 41.44 -15.37 1.54
CA MET A 480 41.71 -16.54 2.41
C MET A 480 42.28 -16.16 3.78
N GLU A 481 43.16 -15.15 3.87
CA GLU A 481 43.72 -14.68 5.12
C GLU A 481 42.69 -14.03 6.02
N SER A 482 41.84 -13.16 5.45
CA SER A 482 40.74 -12.51 6.16
C SER A 482 39.68 -13.53 6.60
N ALA A 483 39.35 -14.49 5.73
CA ALA A 483 38.43 -15.57 6.07
C ALA A 483 38.92 -16.39 7.25
N ALA A 484 40.21 -16.80 7.22
CA ALA A 484 40.83 -17.60 8.31
C ALA A 484 40.82 -16.84 9.64
N ARG A 485 41.16 -15.57 9.63
CA ARG A 485 41.20 -14.70 10.81
C ARG A 485 39.81 -14.51 11.42
N ILE A 486 38.81 -14.19 10.61
CA ILE A 486 37.43 -13.97 11.06
C ILE A 486 36.79 -15.28 11.55
N GLU A 487 37.00 -16.40 10.84
CA GLU A 487 36.54 -17.71 11.26
C GLU A 487 37.16 -18.13 12.61
N LYS A 488 38.46 -17.92 12.76
CA LYS A 488 39.16 -18.18 14.03
C LYS A 488 38.59 -17.33 15.17
N MET A 489 38.35 -16.04 14.94
CA MET A 489 37.78 -15.16 15.95
C MET A 489 36.38 -15.64 16.39
N ILE A 490 35.50 -16.03 15.45
CA ILE A 490 34.16 -16.54 15.76
C ILE A 490 34.24 -17.88 16.50
N LEU A 491 35.02 -18.84 16.01
CA LEU A 491 35.11 -20.19 16.57
C LEU A 491 35.82 -20.27 17.91
N SER A 492 36.76 -19.34 18.17
CA SER A 492 37.48 -19.30 19.46
C SER A 492 36.70 -18.63 20.58
N ASN A 493 35.57 -17.98 20.29
CA ASN A 493 34.77 -17.33 21.32
C ASN A 493 33.89 -18.37 22.07
N PRO A 494 34.13 -18.67 23.36
CA PRO A 494 33.40 -19.68 24.11
C PRO A 494 31.94 -19.32 24.39
N GLU A 495 31.59 -18.05 24.33
CA GLU A 495 30.22 -17.55 24.56
C GLU A 495 29.27 -17.88 23.39
N LEU A 496 29.82 -18.06 22.18
CA LEU A 496 29.03 -18.29 20.99
C LEU A 496 28.75 -19.77 20.76
N THR A 497 27.53 -20.11 20.43
CA THR A 497 27.17 -21.36 19.77
C THR A 497 27.07 -21.11 18.26
N VAL A 498 27.74 -21.92 17.46
CA VAL A 498 27.89 -21.64 16.02
C VAL A 498 27.61 -22.88 15.18
N ILE A 499 26.81 -22.73 14.14
CA ILE A 499 26.76 -23.66 12.99
C ILE A 499 27.25 -22.90 11.77
N MET A 500 28.29 -23.41 11.13
CA MET A 500 28.86 -22.78 9.93
C MET A 500 28.84 -23.78 8.77
N VAL A 501 28.19 -23.36 7.67
CA VAL A 501 28.27 -24.10 6.41
C VAL A 501 29.64 -23.85 5.79
N THR A 502 30.38 -24.90 5.50
CA THR A 502 31.65 -24.79 4.78
C THR A 502 31.74 -25.85 3.69
N HIS A 503 32.24 -25.47 2.51
CA HIS A 503 32.56 -26.39 1.43
C HIS A 503 34.00 -26.90 1.54
N HIS A 504 34.88 -26.12 2.12
CA HIS A 504 36.28 -26.46 2.35
C HIS A 504 36.70 -25.96 3.72
N PHE A 505 37.26 -26.85 4.55
CA PHE A 505 37.84 -26.43 5.81
C PHE A 505 39.09 -25.58 5.56
N ILE A 506 39.20 -24.48 6.29
CA ILE A 506 40.49 -23.81 6.46
C ILE A 506 41.30 -24.68 7.44
N GLU A 507 42.36 -25.30 6.95
CA GLU A 507 43.10 -26.31 7.70
C GLU A 507 43.55 -25.83 9.09
N GLU A 508 43.94 -24.57 9.21
CA GLU A 508 44.36 -23.93 10.47
C GLU A 508 43.23 -23.89 11.51
N ASN A 509 41.97 -23.78 11.07
CA ASN A 509 40.80 -23.58 11.91
C ASN A 509 40.02 -24.90 12.12
N ARG A 510 40.35 -25.96 11.42
CA ARG A 510 39.60 -27.23 11.44
C ARG A 510 39.42 -27.78 12.86
N ASN A 511 40.45 -27.69 13.69
CA ASN A 511 40.44 -28.18 15.07
C ASN A 511 39.62 -27.31 16.04
N LEU A 512 39.09 -26.15 15.59
CA LEU A 512 38.23 -25.29 16.39
C LEU A 512 36.76 -25.71 16.32
N PHE A 513 36.37 -26.59 15.40
CA PHE A 513 35.06 -27.19 15.37
C PHE A 513 34.99 -28.37 16.32
N ASP A 514 34.00 -28.39 17.22
CA ASP A 514 33.73 -29.51 18.13
C ASP A 514 33.14 -30.71 17.38
N HIS A 515 32.25 -30.46 16.41
CA HIS A 515 31.54 -31.49 15.67
C HIS A 515 31.39 -31.15 14.19
N VAL A 516 31.28 -32.20 13.38
CA VAL A 516 30.95 -32.06 11.94
C VAL A 516 29.62 -32.75 11.68
N ILE A 517 28.65 -32.03 11.18
CA ILE A 517 27.35 -32.52 10.75
C ILE A 517 27.41 -32.71 9.23
N GLN A 518 27.23 -33.94 8.77
CA GLN A 518 27.25 -34.26 7.35
C GLN A 518 25.81 -34.51 6.86
N LEU A 519 25.35 -33.74 5.89
CA LEU A 519 24.09 -33.98 5.19
C LEU A 519 24.35 -34.86 3.96
N GLU A 520 23.59 -35.95 3.87
CA GLU A 520 23.59 -36.86 2.72
C GLU A 520 22.58 -36.44 1.67
N ASN A 521 22.91 -36.60 0.38
CA ASN A 521 22.01 -36.39 -0.73
C ASN A 521 20.86 -37.40 -0.82
#